data_1cb9ba5d0544997c5514ce8a49928a78
#
_entry.id   1cb9ba5d0544997c5514ce8a49928a78
#
_cell.length_a   1.000
_cell.length_b   1.000
_cell.length_c   1.000
_cell.angle_alpha   90.00
_cell.angle_beta   90.00
_cell.angle_gamma   90.00
#
_symmetry.space_group_name_H-M   'P 1'
#
loop_
_entity.id
_entity.type
_entity.pdbx_description
1 polymer ?
#
loop_
_entity_poly.entity_id
_entity_poly.type
_entity_poly.pdbx_seq_one_letter_code
_entity_poly.pdbx_strand_id
1 'polypeptide(L)'
;MWKLVFSVLLALPSLSVSAADLVFRNGDVYTVDATRSWASAVAIEGNQIVYVGGEEGVQSFINEDTDVIDLDGRMLLPGFHDGHLHPMGGGEALSKLALDGVYDREDLFSRIQTYAEANPELSWVLRQGWIEAPFLPAGVPNRQMLDRLVPDRPAFFYSASHHQAWANSKALEIAGITAATPETENGVIDREEDGTPSGSLHESAMDLVRTHVPEMTDQDRLASVGRALDTMARYGITAFMDAGSSPESERAFSTLHNQGAVTARAVLCQRFHAEIDDETQIAAMLVRRQQLDHEILRATCVKLMLDGIVEHHTSALLEPYADKPESRGMIFMQPDQVNRVVEKLDALGFQIHVHSIADRSTRVALDAFENAIRVNGFRDARPTQAHLQLVNPADIPRFRALGVIPNISPIWMRLDFWEQMAIDAIGPERGAQLFNAQDYLRHGGNLVWGTDWSVTSLAPLEGIETAVTRRHLGGVNLGNMQTDKTWMPDQTLNLEQAIAAYTIQGAYLMHMEDKTGSIEVGKFADLVVLEENLFEIPALEIHSVNTDLTVFDGQTIYRRQ
;
A
#
# COMPACT_ATOMS: atom_id res chain seq x y z
N MET A 1 -14.71 -69.55 -45.37
CA MET A 1 -14.79 -68.07 -45.25
C MET A 1 -14.13 -67.65 -43.98
N TRP A 2 -12.88 -67.25 -44.06
CA TRP A 2 -12.12 -66.72 -42.92
C TRP A 2 -12.28 -65.22 -42.86
N LYS A 3 -12.79 -64.70 -41.73
CA LYS A 3 -12.87 -63.25 -41.45
C LYS A 3 -11.54 -62.80 -40.88
N LEU A 4 -10.77 -62.00 -41.62
CA LEU A 4 -9.65 -61.22 -41.06
C LEU A 4 -10.22 -60.09 -40.20
N VAL A 5 -9.88 -60.07 -38.94
CA VAL A 5 -10.11 -58.92 -38.02
C VAL A 5 -8.85 -58.04 -38.11
N PHE A 6 -8.98 -56.85 -38.71
CA PHE A 6 -7.96 -55.81 -38.66
C PHE A 6 -8.11 -55.07 -37.34
N SER A 7 -7.16 -55.25 -36.42
CA SER A 7 -7.03 -54.37 -35.24
C SER A 7 -6.31 -53.11 -35.68
N VAL A 8 -7.04 -52.01 -35.72
CA VAL A 8 -6.47 -50.66 -35.86
C VAL A 8 -5.94 -50.26 -34.50
N LEU A 9 -4.63 -50.28 -34.30
CA LEU A 9 -3.99 -49.57 -33.18
C LEU A 9 -4.07 -48.07 -33.47
N LEU A 10 -4.93 -47.37 -32.77
CA LEU A 10 -4.88 -45.91 -32.67
C LEU A 10 -3.66 -45.54 -31.80
N ALA A 11 -2.59 -45.11 -32.46
CA ALA A 11 -1.50 -44.42 -31.79
C ALA A 11 -2.03 -43.07 -31.29
N LEU A 12 -2.22 -42.96 -29.99
CA LEU A 12 -2.42 -41.65 -29.34
C LEU A 12 -1.12 -40.86 -29.58
N PRO A 13 -1.22 -39.57 -30.03
CA PRO A 13 -0.04 -38.73 -30.10
C PRO A 13 0.53 -38.60 -28.68
N SER A 14 1.79 -39.02 -28.49
CA SER A 14 2.54 -38.63 -27.31
C SER A 14 2.67 -37.12 -27.32
N LEU A 15 1.95 -36.46 -26.43
CA LEU A 15 2.21 -35.05 -26.11
C LEU A 15 3.66 -35.01 -25.60
N SER A 16 4.57 -34.55 -26.42
CA SER A 16 5.93 -34.22 -25.97
C SER A 16 5.77 -33.06 -24.98
N VAL A 17 6.00 -33.32 -23.70
CA VAL A 17 6.10 -32.26 -22.69
C VAL A 17 7.31 -31.41 -23.10
N SER A 18 7.11 -30.11 -23.31
CA SER A 18 8.22 -29.17 -23.52
C SER A 18 9.03 -29.09 -22.23
N ALA A 19 10.35 -29.00 -22.35
CA ALA A 19 11.18 -28.77 -21.18
C ALA A 19 10.94 -27.38 -20.62
N ALA A 20 10.96 -27.27 -19.31
CA ALA A 20 10.82 -26.00 -18.60
C ALA A 20 12.14 -25.20 -18.63
N ASP A 21 12.03 -23.87 -18.59
CA ASP A 21 13.18 -22.98 -18.44
C ASP A 21 13.68 -22.98 -16.99
N LEU A 22 12.75 -23.02 -16.02
CA LEU A 22 13.03 -22.97 -14.58
C LEU A 22 12.17 -24.01 -13.85
N VAL A 23 12.79 -24.75 -12.94
CA VAL A 23 12.11 -25.70 -12.05
C VAL A 23 12.48 -25.45 -10.61
N PHE A 24 11.47 -25.26 -9.76
CA PHE A 24 11.60 -25.37 -8.31
C PHE A 24 11.22 -26.76 -7.85
N ARG A 25 12.02 -27.35 -6.94
CA ARG A 25 11.77 -28.68 -6.38
C ARG A 25 12.17 -28.77 -4.91
N ASN A 26 11.74 -29.84 -4.25
CA ASN A 26 12.09 -30.14 -2.86
C ASN A 26 11.75 -28.97 -1.91
N GLY A 27 10.59 -28.35 -2.10
CA GLY A 27 10.14 -27.22 -1.30
C GLY A 27 8.74 -27.37 -0.74
N ASP A 28 8.38 -26.47 0.15
CA ASP A 28 7.04 -26.31 0.69
C ASP A 28 6.26 -25.28 -0.16
N VAL A 29 5.61 -25.77 -1.22
CA VAL A 29 4.87 -24.92 -2.15
C VAL A 29 3.44 -24.74 -1.66
N TYR A 30 3.12 -23.58 -1.07
CA TYR A 30 1.75 -23.22 -0.70
C TYR A 30 1.09 -22.48 -1.86
N THR A 31 0.14 -23.12 -2.54
CA THR A 31 -0.36 -22.65 -3.84
C THR A 31 -1.28 -21.45 -3.77
N VAL A 32 -1.93 -21.22 -2.63
CA VAL A 32 -2.99 -20.22 -2.44
C VAL A 32 -4.14 -20.37 -3.45
N ASP A 33 -4.29 -21.55 -4.05
CA ASP A 33 -5.43 -21.89 -4.90
C ASP A 33 -6.76 -21.96 -4.10
N ALA A 34 -7.86 -22.21 -4.76
CA ALA A 34 -9.17 -22.27 -4.11
C ALA A 34 -9.27 -23.35 -3.00
N THR A 35 -8.43 -24.38 -3.06
CA THR A 35 -8.38 -25.49 -2.10
C THR A 35 -7.29 -25.34 -1.05
N ARG A 36 -6.45 -24.29 -1.14
CA ARG A 36 -5.28 -24.08 -0.27
C ARG A 36 -4.35 -25.28 -0.27
N SER A 37 -4.07 -25.79 -1.47
CA SER A 37 -3.27 -27.02 -1.64
C SER A 37 -1.77 -26.77 -1.43
N TRP A 38 -1.05 -27.88 -1.22
CA TRP A 38 0.40 -27.91 -1.11
C TRP A 38 0.99 -28.78 -2.22
N ALA A 39 2.15 -28.38 -2.70
CA ALA A 39 2.96 -29.11 -3.67
C ALA A 39 4.43 -29.13 -3.21
N SER A 40 5.30 -29.85 -3.93
CA SER A 40 6.73 -29.83 -3.65
C SER A 40 7.57 -29.36 -4.84
N ALA A 41 6.95 -29.18 -6.02
CA ALA A 41 7.64 -28.76 -7.22
C ALA A 41 6.75 -27.92 -8.15
N VAL A 42 7.39 -26.99 -8.87
CA VAL A 42 6.77 -26.10 -9.88
C VAL A 42 7.71 -26.04 -11.09
N ALA A 43 7.16 -26.16 -12.31
CA ALA A 43 7.92 -25.93 -13.56
C ALA A 43 7.36 -24.72 -14.31
N ILE A 44 8.25 -23.94 -14.92
CA ILE A 44 7.98 -22.68 -15.61
C ILE A 44 8.56 -22.74 -17.02
N GLU A 45 7.74 -22.40 -18.03
CA GLU A 45 8.14 -22.22 -19.42
C GLU A 45 7.79 -20.79 -19.86
N GLY A 46 8.78 -20.02 -20.30
CA GLY A 46 8.61 -18.60 -20.57
C GLY A 46 8.19 -17.84 -19.31
N ASN A 47 7.02 -17.23 -19.33
CA ASN A 47 6.48 -16.53 -18.18
C ASN A 47 5.33 -17.29 -17.49
N GLN A 48 5.05 -18.55 -17.87
CA GLN A 48 3.91 -19.30 -17.36
C GLN A 48 4.32 -20.52 -16.53
N ILE A 49 3.51 -20.80 -15.52
CA ILE A 49 3.57 -22.04 -14.74
C ILE A 49 3.00 -23.17 -15.61
N VAL A 50 3.79 -24.20 -15.89
CA VAL A 50 3.39 -25.34 -16.71
C VAL A 50 3.19 -26.63 -15.90
N TYR A 51 3.67 -26.67 -14.66
CA TYR A 51 3.46 -27.79 -13.73
C TYR A 51 3.42 -27.31 -12.28
N VAL A 52 2.52 -27.90 -11.50
CA VAL A 52 2.44 -27.79 -10.04
C VAL A 52 2.14 -29.18 -9.50
N GLY A 53 2.98 -29.72 -8.61
CA GLY A 53 2.76 -31.06 -8.07
C GLY A 53 3.95 -31.61 -7.30
N GLY A 54 4.15 -32.93 -7.38
CA GLY A 54 5.20 -33.64 -6.66
C GLY A 54 6.48 -33.83 -7.47
N GLU A 55 7.54 -34.28 -6.77
CA GLU A 55 8.90 -34.51 -7.31
C GLU A 55 8.95 -35.48 -8.49
N GLU A 56 8.10 -36.52 -8.49
CA GLU A 56 8.09 -37.51 -9.57
C GLU A 56 7.60 -36.92 -10.90
N GLY A 57 6.53 -36.10 -10.82
CA GLY A 57 5.90 -35.49 -12.00
C GLY A 57 6.76 -34.41 -12.66
N VAL A 58 7.49 -33.62 -11.87
CA VAL A 58 8.32 -32.54 -12.40
C VAL A 58 9.49 -33.00 -13.22
N GLN A 59 9.97 -34.26 -13.05
CA GLN A 59 11.11 -34.82 -13.77
C GLN A 59 10.91 -34.77 -15.29
N SER A 60 9.68 -34.89 -15.79
CA SER A 60 9.37 -34.85 -17.21
C SER A 60 9.58 -33.46 -17.86
N PHE A 61 9.71 -32.41 -17.06
CA PHE A 61 9.95 -31.02 -17.48
C PHE A 61 11.43 -30.62 -17.43
N ILE A 62 12.33 -31.49 -16.92
CA ILE A 62 13.75 -31.20 -16.73
C ILE A 62 14.57 -31.78 -17.88
N ASN A 63 15.40 -30.95 -18.47
CA ASN A 63 16.46 -31.38 -19.41
C ASN A 63 17.79 -30.68 -19.06
N GLU A 64 18.80 -30.76 -19.96
CA GLU A 64 20.14 -30.18 -19.75
C GLU A 64 20.18 -28.65 -19.76
N ASP A 65 19.17 -28.00 -20.34
CA ASP A 65 19.05 -26.53 -20.42
C ASP A 65 18.17 -25.93 -19.30
N THR A 66 17.48 -26.77 -18.53
CA THR A 66 16.58 -26.34 -17.45
C THR A 66 17.36 -25.83 -16.23
N ASP A 67 17.12 -24.61 -15.79
CA ASP A 67 17.60 -24.12 -14.48
C ASP A 67 16.80 -24.80 -13.36
N VAL A 68 17.47 -25.56 -12.50
CA VAL A 68 16.84 -26.31 -11.41
C VAL A 68 17.26 -25.73 -10.07
N ILE A 69 16.31 -25.16 -9.36
CA ILE A 69 16.49 -24.61 -8.01
C ILE A 69 15.94 -25.60 -6.99
N ASP A 70 16.85 -26.18 -6.19
CA ASP A 70 16.52 -26.98 -5.03
C ASP A 70 16.13 -26.05 -3.87
N LEU A 71 14.89 -26.12 -3.42
CA LEU A 71 14.38 -25.26 -2.35
C LEU A 71 14.86 -25.72 -0.96
N ASP A 72 15.28 -26.98 -0.81
CA ASP A 72 15.76 -27.55 0.46
C ASP A 72 14.79 -27.27 1.63
N GLY A 73 13.49 -27.50 1.41
CA GLY A 73 12.42 -27.27 2.38
C GLY A 73 11.97 -25.82 2.52
N ARG A 74 12.55 -24.86 1.78
CA ARG A 74 12.10 -23.45 1.80
C ARG A 74 10.70 -23.30 1.22
N MET A 75 10.00 -22.26 1.71
CA MET A 75 8.63 -22.00 1.28
C MET A 75 8.58 -21.28 -0.06
N LEU A 76 7.73 -21.75 -0.97
CA LEU A 76 7.36 -21.05 -2.21
C LEU A 76 5.92 -20.57 -2.14
N LEU A 77 5.74 -19.26 -2.37
CA LEU A 77 4.45 -18.58 -2.43
C LEU A 77 4.24 -17.88 -3.77
N PRO A 78 2.97 -17.54 -4.14
CA PRO A 78 2.74 -16.50 -5.13
C PRO A 78 3.42 -15.21 -4.68
N GLY A 79 3.94 -14.42 -5.60
CA GLY A 79 4.46 -13.09 -5.30
C GLY A 79 3.42 -12.21 -4.63
N PHE A 80 3.84 -11.34 -3.73
CA PHE A 80 2.94 -10.47 -2.99
C PHE A 80 2.35 -9.37 -3.88
N HIS A 81 1.08 -9.04 -3.61
CA HIS A 81 0.32 -7.97 -4.26
C HIS A 81 -0.02 -6.91 -3.22
N ASP A 82 0.62 -5.75 -3.32
CA ASP A 82 0.35 -4.61 -2.44
C ASP A 82 -0.78 -3.75 -3.00
N GLY A 83 -1.91 -3.72 -2.32
CA GLY A 83 -3.11 -3.02 -2.78
C GLY A 83 -3.08 -1.50 -2.59
N HIS A 84 -2.05 -0.93 -1.95
CA HIS A 84 -1.97 0.50 -1.66
C HIS A 84 -0.57 0.90 -1.23
N LEU A 85 0.17 1.58 -2.10
CA LEU A 85 1.46 2.18 -1.75
C LEU A 85 1.76 3.40 -2.65
N HIS A 86 2.85 4.12 -2.35
CA HIS A 86 3.27 5.35 -3.03
C HIS A 86 4.72 5.24 -3.53
N PRO A 87 4.97 4.58 -4.69
CA PRO A 87 6.32 4.19 -5.10
C PRO A 87 7.25 5.36 -5.38
N MET A 88 6.71 6.46 -5.93
CA MET A 88 7.50 7.68 -6.20
C MET A 88 8.05 8.26 -4.90
N GLY A 89 7.18 8.46 -3.91
CA GLY A 89 7.55 9.00 -2.60
C GLY A 89 8.47 8.06 -1.82
N GLY A 90 8.16 6.76 -1.83
CA GLY A 90 8.97 5.75 -1.17
C GLY A 90 10.37 5.65 -1.75
N GLY A 91 10.49 5.58 -3.08
CA GLY A 91 11.80 5.54 -3.74
C GLY A 91 12.61 6.84 -3.58
N GLU A 92 11.93 7.98 -3.45
CA GLU A 92 12.56 9.25 -3.06
C GLU A 92 13.10 9.18 -1.63
N ALA A 93 12.29 8.68 -0.68
CA ALA A 93 12.68 8.54 0.71
C ALA A 93 13.94 7.69 0.90
N LEU A 94 14.07 6.59 0.15
CA LEU A 94 15.24 5.71 0.20
C LEU A 94 16.57 6.39 -0.17
N SER A 95 16.52 7.49 -0.90
CA SER A 95 17.72 8.28 -1.26
C SER A 95 18.08 9.37 -0.25
N LYS A 96 17.26 9.53 0.80
CA LYS A 96 17.36 10.62 1.76
C LYS A 96 17.64 10.10 3.17
N LEU A 97 17.87 11.02 4.11
CA LEU A 97 18.04 10.67 5.53
C LEU A 97 16.78 9.96 6.04
N ALA A 98 16.94 8.76 6.60
CA ALA A 98 15.85 8.05 7.27
C ALA A 98 15.53 8.70 8.62
N LEU A 99 14.29 9.15 8.79
CA LEU A 99 13.74 9.61 10.07
C LEU A 99 12.66 8.66 10.61
N ASP A 100 12.32 7.65 9.82
CA ASP A 100 11.33 6.65 10.17
C ASP A 100 11.78 5.86 11.41
N GLY A 101 10.83 5.64 12.34
CA GLY A 101 11.09 4.89 13.55
C GLY A 101 12.03 5.56 14.57
N VAL A 102 12.29 6.86 14.45
CA VAL A 102 13.08 7.62 15.42
C VAL A 102 12.17 8.15 16.51
N TYR A 103 12.14 7.48 17.65
CA TYR A 103 11.31 7.82 18.81
C TYR A 103 11.97 8.82 19.77
N ASP A 104 13.29 8.92 19.73
CA ASP A 104 14.05 9.81 20.62
C ASP A 104 14.29 11.18 19.96
N ARG A 105 13.98 12.26 20.70
CA ARG A 105 14.10 13.64 20.20
C ARG A 105 15.54 14.05 19.94
N GLU A 106 16.50 13.62 20.77
CA GLU A 106 17.90 14.00 20.61
C GLU A 106 18.50 13.29 19.40
N ASP A 107 18.17 12.01 19.19
CA ASP A 107 18.57 11.27 17.99
C ASP A 107 17.98 11.92 16.73
N LEU A 108 16.68 12.26 16.73
CA LEU A 108 16.04 12.98 15.61
C LEU A 108 16.79 14.28 15.26
N PHE A 109 17.06 15.10 16.27
CA PHE A 109 17.75 16.38 16.08
C PHE A 109 19.19 16.22 15.59
N SER A 110 19.92 15.26 16.16
CA SER A 110 21.28 14.92 15.74
C SER A 110 21.35 14.48 14.28
N ARG A 111 20.43 13.64 13.83
CA ARG A 111 20.33 13.19 12.44
C ARG A 111 20.06 14.36 11.49
N ILE A 112 19.08 15.21 11.82
CA ILE A 112 18.74 16.38 11.00
C ILE A 112 19.94 17.32 10.87
N GLN A 113 20.57 17.67 11.99
CA GLN A 113 21.72 18.56 12.01
C GLN A 113 22.90 18.00 11.20
N THR A 114 23.29 16.74 11.47
CA THR A 114 24.39 16.07 10.75
C THR A 114 24.13 16.07 9.24
N TYR A 115 22.88 15.77 8.84
CA TYR A 115 22.54 15.78 7.43
C TYR A 115 22.62 17.17 6.81
N ALA A 116 22.11 18.21 7.49
CA ALA A 116 22.14 19.58 6.98
C ALA A 116 23.59 20.08 6.83
N GLU A 117 24.47 19.75 7.80
CA GLU A 117 25.90 20.11 7.75
C GLU A 117 26.67 19.36 6.66
N ALA A 118 26.32 18.08 6.42
CA ALA A 118 26.94 17.25 5.38
C ALA A 118 26.56 17.63 3.94
N ASN A 119 25.46 18.38 3.75
CA ASN A 119 24.93 18.75 2.43
C ASN A 119 24.70 20.27 2.33
N PRO A 120 25.77 21.09 2.39
CA PRO A 120 25.68 22.55 2.40
C PRO A 120 25.19 23.13 1.05
N GLU A 121 25.28 22.37 -0.04
CA GLU A 121 24.87 22.75 -1.40
C GLU A 121 23.35 22.74 -1.62
N LEU A 122 22.60 22.08 -0.77
CA LEU A 122 21.15 22.01 -0.90
C LEU A 122 20.52 23.37 -0.62
N SER A 123 19.76 23.90 -1.58
CA SER A 123 19.02 25.16 -1.41
C SER A 123 17.85 25.05 -0.45
N TRP A 124 17.29 23.85 -0.28
CA TRP A 124 16.28 23.47 0.70
C TRP A 124 16.71 22.19 1.41
N VAL A 125 16.46 22.10 2.72
CA VAL A 125 16.57 20.83 3.44
C VAL A 125 15.18 20.23 3.50
N LEU A 126 14.98 19.18 2.70
CA LEU A 126 13.69 18.50 2.55
C LEU A 126 13.77 17.09 3.13
N ARG A 127 12.78 16.70 3.91
CA ARG A 127 12.72 15.37 4.53
C ARG A 127 11.27 14.92 4.71
N GLN A 128 11.16 13.61 4.96
CA GLN A 128 9.92 12.98 5.39
C GLN A 128 10.23 11.89 6.43
N GLY A 129 9.21 11.41 7.11
CA GLY A 129 9.31 10.25 7.99
C GLY A 129 9.49 10.59 9.46
N TRP A 130 9.47 11.86 9.89
CA TRP A 130 9.41 12.17 11.32
C TRP A 130 8.03 11.80 11.88
N ILE A 131 7.99 11.39 13.16
CA ILE A 131 6.79 10.97 13.87
C ILE A 131 6.53 11.88 15.08
N GLU A 132 5.33 11.84 15.62
CA GLU A 132 4.88 12.69 16.73
C GLU A 132 5.51 12.31 18.08
N ALA A 133 5.94 11.05 18.24
CA ALA A 133 6.47 10.52 19.50
C ALA A 133 7.58 11.37 20.13
N PRO A 134 8.58 11.89 19.40
CA PRO A 134 9.58 12.82 19.94
C PRO A 134 9.04 14.12 20.50
N PHE A 135 7.81 14.51 20.15
CA PHE A 135 7.21 15.80 20.50
C PHE A 135 6.10 15.71 21.53
N LEU A 136 5.81 14.52 22.05
CA LEU A 136 4.82 14.34 23.11
C LEU A 136 5.11 15.20 24.35
N PRO A 137 4.10 15.71 25.10
CA PRO A 137 2.66 15.44 24.91
C PRO A 137 1.99 16.28 23.80
N ALA A 138 2.64 17.30 23.24
CA ALA A 138 2.03 18.18 22.24
C ALA A 138 1.83 17.46 20.89
N GLY A 139 2.68 16.48 20.57
CA GLY A 139 2.64 15.72 19.32
C GLY A 139 3.07 16.51 18.08
N VAL A 140 3.32 17.83 18.21
CA VAL A 140 3.68 18.72 17.10
C VAL A 140 5.01 19.43 17.37
N PRO A 141 5.91 19.52 16.36
CA PRO A 141 7.12 20.32 16.46
C PRO A 141 6.85 21.80 16.22
N ASN A 142 7.78 22.68 16.57
CA ASN A 142 7.71 24.08 16.24
C ASN A 142 8.91 24.57 15.41
N ARG A 143 8.72 25.71 14.71
CA ARG A 143 9.76 26.28 13.83
C ARG A 143 11.09 26.56 14.54
N GLN A 144 11.04 26.99 15.83
CA GLN A 144 12.26 27.33 16.58
C GLN A 144 13.16 26.11 16.82
N MET A 145 12.60 24.91 16.91
CA MET A 145 13.39 23.68 16.97
C MET A 145 14.17 23.49 15.66
N LEU A 146 13.49 23.64 14.51
CA LEU A 146 14.10 23.45 13.22
C LEU A 146 15.03 24.60 12.81
N ASP A 147 14.75 25.84 13.25
CA ASP A 147 15.63 27.01 13.08
C ASP A 147 17.01 26.79 13.71
N ARG A 148 17.08 26.07 14.84
CA ARG A 148 18.36 25.74 15.50
C ARG A 148 19.15 24.67 14.77
N LEU A 149 18.48 23.74 14.10
CA LEU A 149 19.11 22.62 13.39
C LEU A 149 19.51 23.02 11.95
N VAL A 150 18.73 23.91 11.32
CA VAL A 150 18.93 24.40 9.94
C VAL A 150 18.74 25.93 9.95
N PRO A 151 19.73 26.69 10.44
CA PRO A 151 19.58 28.15 10.62
C PRO A 151 19.77 28.97 9.33
N ASP A 152 20.43 28.41 8.31
CA ASP A 152 20.98 29.15 7.17
C ASP A 152 20.08 29.09 5.91
N ARG A 153 19.15 28.14 5.84
CA ARG A 153 18.32 27.91 4.64
C ARG A 153 16.93 27.36 5.00
N PRO A 154 15.96 27.38 4.06
CA PRO A 154 14.63 26.84 4.30
C PRO A 154 14.67 25.33 4.52
N ALA A 155 13.88 24.87 5.49
CA ALA A 155 13.71 23.46 5.81
C ALA A 155 12.21 23.13 5.91
N PHE A 156 11.83 22.02 5.27
CA PHE A 156 10.44 21.57 5.21
C PHE A 156 10.38 20.05 5.24
N PHE A 157 9.76 19.51 6.28
CA PHE A 157 9.82 18.09 6.62
C PHE A 157 8.40 17.53 6.76
N TYR A 158 8.02 16.60 5.90
CA TYR A 158 6.77 15.85 6.05
C TYR A 158 6.85 14.84 7.20
N SER A 159 5.77 14.72 7.96
CA SER A 159 5.61 13.61 8.89
C SER A 159 5.55 12.26 8.15
N ALA A 160 5.68 11.17 8.87
CA ALA A 160 5.53 9.83 8.32
C ALA A 160 4.13 9.62 7.74
N SER A 161 3.09 10.19 8.37
CA SER A 161 1.71 10.11 7.89
C SER A 161 1.43 10.88 6.60
N HIS A 162 2.30 11.83 6.22
CA HIS A 162 2.07 12.79 5.13
C HIS A 162 0.87 13.76 5.32
N HIS A 163 0.23 13.74 6.49
CA HIS A 163 -0.88 14.64 6.85
C HIS A 163 -0.43 15.87 7.63
N GLN A 164 0.88 15.97 7.93
CA GLN A 164 1.49 17.10 8.62
C GLN A 164 2.88 17.40 8.04
N ALA A 165 3.28 18.68 8.10
CA ALA A 165 4.63 19.08 7.78
C ALA A 165 5.18 20.07 8.80
N TRP A 166 6.50 20.06 8.95
CA TRP A 166 7.27 20.92 9.85
C TRP A 166 8.16 21.85 9.04
N ALA A 167 7.89 23.15 9.12
CA ALA A 167 8.59 24.22 8.43
C ALA A 167 9.42 25.06 9.42
N ASN A 168 10.64 25.45 9.03
CA ASN A 168 11.39 26.47 9.77
C ASN A 168 10.94 27.89 9.40
N SER A 169 11.43 28.90 10.13
CA SER A 169 11.07 30.31 9.90
C SER A 169 11.40 30.78 8.48
N LYS A 170 12.49 30.31 7.87
CA LYS A 170 12.86 30.68 6.48
C LYS A 170 11.89 30.10 5.44
N ALA A 171 11.41 28.88 5.64
CA ALA A 171 10.42 28.27 4.77
C ALA A 171 9.07 29.01 4.85
N LEU A 172 8.63 29.37 6.07
CA LEU A 172 7.43 30.19 6.28
C LEU A 172 7.55 31.59 5.66
N GLU A 173 8.74 32.23 5.78
CA GLU A 173 9.02 33.55 5.17
C GLU A 173 8.91 33.49 3.64
N ILE A 174 9.52 32.49 3.01
CA ILE A 174 9.47 32.29 1.55
C ILE A 174 8.03 32.05 1.08
N ALA A 175 7.25 31.30 1.86
CA ALA A 175 5.85 31.04 1.58
C ALA A 175 4.91 32.23 1.89
N GLY A 176 5.43 33.28 2.53
CA GLY A 176 4.64 34.44 2.94
C GLY A 176 3.62 34.14 4.04
N ILE A 177 3.84 33.08 4.84
CA ILE A 177 2.93 32.67 5.91
C ILE A 177 3.17 33.52 7.14
N THR A 178 2.13 34.24 7.58
CA THR A 178 2.16 35.20 8.70
C THR A 178 0.98 35.00 9.65
N ALA A 179 0.91 35.77 10.72
CA ALA A 179 -0.24 35.80 11.60
C ALA A 179 -1.56 36.21 10.89
N ALA A 180 -1.47 36.90 9.75
CA ALA A 180 -2.62 37.33 8.96
C ALA A 180 -3.01 36.32 7.85
N THR A 181 -2.23 35.27 7.62
CA THR A 181 -2.54 34.26 6.61
C THR A 181 -3.79 33.47 7.05
N PRO A 182 -4.85 33.41 6.24
CA PRO A 182 -6.04 32.64 6.59
C PRO A 182 -5.76 31.14 6.53
N GLU A 183 -6.58 30.36 7.23
CA GLU A 183 -6.61 28.90 7.03
C GLU A 183 -6.97 28.56 5.58
N THR A 184 -6.48 27.45 5.08
CA THR A 184 -6.92 26.89 3.79
C THR A 184 -8.25 26.15 3.98
N GLU A 185 -8.97 25.88 2.90
CA GLU A 185 -10.29 25.24 2.95
C GLU A 185 -10.28 23.90 3.71
N ASN A 186 -9.23 23.10 3.49
CA ASN A 186 -9.06 21.78 4.09
C ASN A 186 -7.70 21.65 4.79
N GLY A 187 -7.25 22.67 5.52
CA GLY A 187 -5.96 22.61 6.20
C GLY A 187 -5.89 23.55 7.39
N VAL A 188 -4.95 23.28 8.27
CA VAL A 188 -4.74 24.03 9.52
C VAL A 188 -3.30 24.53 9.58
N ILE A 189 -3.12 25.79 9.97
CA ILE A 189 -1.84 26.41 10.33
C ILE A 189 -1.77 26.48 11.85
N ASP A 190 -0.95 25.65 12.48
CA ASP A 190 -0.76 25.74 13.93
C ASP A 190 -0.13 27.09 14.31
N ARG A 191 -0.64 27.69 15.39
CA ARG A 191 -0.23 29.03 15.82
C ARG A 191 0.17 29.04 17.28
N GLU A 192 1.10 29.94 17.58
CA GLU A 192 1.47 30.31 18.95
C GLU A 192 0.36 31.18 19.58
N GLU A 193 0.44 31.44 20.89
CA GLU A 193 -0.56 32.24 21.62
C GLU A 193 -0.77 33.66 21.06
N ASP A 194 0.27 34.22 20.43
CA ASP A 194 0.23 35.55 19.80
C ASP A 194 -0.32 35.53 18.38
N GLY A 195 -0.73 34.38 17.87
CA GLY A 195 -1.21 34.14 16.50
C GLY A 195 -0.12 33.91 15.46
N THR A 196 1.15 33.94 15.84
CA THR A 196 2.27 33.67 14.92
C THR A 196 2.27 32.17 14.50
N PRO A 197 2.48 31.84 13.20
CA PRO A 197 2.58 30.45 12.76
C PRO A 197 3.67 29.68 13.52
N SER A 198 3.32 28.54 14.11
CA SER A 198 4.24 27.73 14.90
C SER A 198 5.28 26.98 14.05
N GLY A 199 4.96 26.74 12.77
CA GLY A 199 5.75 25.96 11.84
C GLY A 199 5.16 24.58 11.53
N SER A 200 4.16 24.13 12.28
CA SER A 200 3.38 22.94 11.93
C SER A 200 2.22 23.30 11.02
N LEU A 201 2.10 22.57 9.92
CA LEU A 201 1.08 22.74 8.88
C LEU A 201 0.39 21.41 8.64
N HIS A 202 -0.94 21.41 8.53
CA HIS A 202 -1.73 20.20 8.32
C HIS A 202 -2.49 20.27 7.00
N GLU A 203 -2.64 19.11 6.35
CA GLU A 203 -3.42 18.89 5.13
C GLU A 203 -3.08 19.93 4.04
N SER A 204 -4.06 20.58 3.44
CA SER A 204 -3.83 21.56 2.37
C SER A 204 -3.03 22.80 2.79
N ALA A 205 -2.87 23.09 4.09
CA ALA A 205 -1.98 24.15 4.54
C ALA A 205 -0.50 23.87 4.21
N MET A 206 -0.10 22.61 4.06
CA MET A 206 1.25 22.22 3.62
C MET A 206 1.57 22.73 2.22
N ASP A 207 0.56 22.85 1.36
CA ASP A 207 0.72 23.30 -0.03
C ASP A 207 1.20 24.76 -0.12
N LEU A 208 0.92 25.57 0.90
CA LEU A 208 1.43 26.93 0.98
C LEU A 208 2.96 27.01 0.94
N VAL A 209 3.65 26.02 1.54
CA VAL A 209 5.11 25.91 1.49
C VAL A 209 5.55 25.06 0.30
N ARG A 210 4.87 23.97 0.02
CA ARG A 210 5.22 22.98 -1.02
C ARG A 210 5.38 23.61 -2.39
N THR A 211 4.56 24.60 -2.74
CA THR A 211 4.63 25.33 -4.03
C THR A 211 5.94 26.11 -4.23
N HIS A 212 6.72 26.34 -3.18
CA HIS A 212 8.02 27.00 -3.22
C HIS A 212 9.21 26.02 -3.17
N VAL A 213 8.93 24.74 -2.91
CA VAL A 213 9.95 23.68 -2.88
C VAL A 213 10.37 23.35 -4.31
N PRO A 214 11.69 23.22 -4.59
CA PRO A 214 12.16 22.79 -5.90
C PRO A 214 11.55 21.45 -6.33
N GLU A 215 11.04 21.42 -7.55
CA GLU A 215 10.48 20.19 -8.12
C GLU A 215 11.57 19.16 -8.43
N MET A 216 11.22 17.88 -8.31
CA MET A 216 12.06 16.78 -8.78
C MET A 216 12.27 16.88 -10.28
N THR A 217 13.49 16.62 -10.75
CA THR A 217 13.75 16.43 -12.18
C THR A 217 13.19 15.10 -12.68
N ASP A 218 13.01 14.95 -14.00
CA ASP A 218 12.56 13.68 -14.57
C ASP A 218 13.57 12.54 -14.29
N GLN A 219 14.88 12.87 -14.21
CA GLN A 219 15.91 11.90 -13.82
C GLN A 219 15.75 11.43 -12.36
N ASP A 220 15.43 12.36 -11.44
CA ASP A 220 15.18 12.01 -10.04
C ASP A 220 13.94 11.12 -9.91
N ARG A 221 12.88 11.42 -10.70
CA ARG A 221 11.65 10.60 -10.73
C ARG A 221 11.93 9.18 -11.23
N LEU A 222 12.67 9.04 -12.33
CA LEU A 222 13.08 7.73 -12.85
C LEU A 222 13.89 6.95 -11.82
N ALA A 223 14.87 7.60 -11.20
CA ALA A 223 15.70 6.98 -10.17
C ALA A 223 14.87 6.58 -8.94
N SER A 224 13.87 7.38 -8.55
CA SER A 224 12.98 7.06 -7.42
C SER A 224 12.12 5.85 -7.71
N VAL A 225 11.44 5.79 -8.85
CA VAL A 225 10.65 4.61 -9.24
C VAL A 225 11.54 3.37 -9.38
N GLY A 226 12.73 3.49 -9.95
CA GLY A 226 13.69 2.39 -10.04
C GLY A 226 14.06 1.82 -8.67
N ARG A 227 14.43 2.67 -7.70
CA ARG A 227 14.71 2.23 -6.32
C ARG A 227 13.49 1.58 -5.64
N ALA A 228 12.28 2.08 -5.91
CA ALA A 228 11.06 1.48 -5.40
C ALA A 228 10.87 0.06 -5.93
N LEU A 229 11.01 -0.15 -7.23
CA LEU A 229 10.91 -1.47 -7.87
C LEU A 229 11.98 -2.45 -7.35
N ASP A 230 13.23 -1.99 -7.20
CA ASP A 230 14.31 -2.80 -6.63
C ASP A 230 14.01 -3.23 -5.19
N THR A 231 13.38 -2.33 -4.42
CA THR A 231 13.02 -2.62 -3.02
C THR A 231 11.83 -3.58 -2.95
N MET A 232 10.81 -3.38 -3.80
CA MET A 232 9.68 -4.32 -3.93
C MET A 232 10.17 -5.73 -4.28
N ALA A 233 11.12 -5.85 -5.22
CA ALA A 233 11.70 -7.14 -5.58
C ALA A 233 12.37 -7.83 -4.38
N ARG A 234 13.06 -7.08 -3.50
CA ARG A 234 13.67 -7.62 -2.26
C ARG A 234 12.66 -8.13 -1.24
N TYR A 235 11.44 -7.63 -1.27
CA TYR A 235 10.35 -8.04 -0.39
C TYR A 235 9.36 -9.01 -1.04
N GLY A 236 9.66 -9.51 -2.24
CA GLY A 236 8.79 -10.46 -2.94
C GLY A 236 7.52 -9.87 -3.51
N ILE A 237 7.43 -8.54 -3.65
CA ILE A 237 6.26 -7.84 -4.20
C ILE A 237 6.37 -7.86 -5.73
N THR A 238 5.43 -8.53 -6.39
CA THR A 238 5.36 -8.68 -7.85
C THR A 238 4.20 -7.94 -8.49
N ALA A 239 3.29 -7.37 -7.68
CA ALA A 239 2.21 -6.51 -8.16
C ALA A 239 1.84 -5.46 -7.12
N PHE A 240 1.37 -4.28 -7.57
CA PHE A 240 0.96 -3.21 -6.67
C PHE A 240 -0.04 -2.24 -7.29
N MET A 241 -0.76 -1.50 -6.41
CA MET A 241 -1.50 -0.30 -6.77
C MET A 241 -0.77 0.95 -6.27
N ASP A 242 -0.38 1.85 -7.20
CA ASP A 242 0.05 3.20 -6.84
C ASP A 242 -1.17 4.03 -6.46
N ALA A 243 -1.33 4.30 -5.18
CA ALA A 243 -2.52 4.90 -4.59
C ALA A 243 -2.59 6.42 -4.73
N GLY A 244 -2.11 6.97 -5.83
CA GLY A 244 -2.18 8.41 -6.11
C GLY A 244 -1.17 8.89 -7.14
N SER A 245 -1.12 8.23 -8.30
CA SER A 245 -0.21 8.61 -9.37
C SER A 245 -0.47 10.02 -9.90
N SER A 246 0.62 10.74 -10.15
CA SER A 246 0.62 12.01 -10.88
C SER A 246 0.99 11.80 -12.35
N PRO A 247 0.67 12.75 -13.24
CA PRO A 247 1.13 12.68 -14.64
C PRO A 247 2.65 12.50 -14.76
N GLU A 248 3.42 13.04 -13.81
CA GLU A 248 4.88 12.95 -13.75
C GLU A 248 5.34 11.54 -13.37
N SER A 249 4.72 10.91 -12.34
CA SER A 249 5.02 9.54 -11.95
C SER A 249 4.62 8.55 -13.05
N GLU A 250 3.48 8.76 -13.69
CA GLU A 250 3.00 7.95 -14.82
C GLU A 250 3.97 7.99 -16.00
N ARG A 251 4.57 9.17 -16.32
CA ARG A 251 5.62 9.28 -17.33
C ARG A 251 6.90 8.53 -16.94
N ALA A 252 7.28 8.57 -15.66
CA ALA A 252 8.44 7.81 -15.19
C ALA A 252 8.21 6.30 -15.33
N PHE A 253 7.05 5.79 -14.92
CA PHE A 253 6.67 4.38 -15.12
C PHE A 253 6.63 3.99 -16.60
N SER A 254 6.03 4.83 -17.46
CA SER A 254 6.00 4.58 -18.91
C SER A 254 7.42 4.50 -19.51
N THR A 255 8.32 5.37 -19.07
CA THR A 255 9.71 5.37 -19.53
C THR A 255 10.43 4.08 -19.11
N LEU A 256 10.31 3.66 -17.84
CA LEU A 256 10.90 2.43 -17.34
C LEU A 256 10.27 1.18 -18.01
N HIS A 257 8.97 1.20 -18.27
CA HIS A 257 8.29 0.13 -19.00
C HIS A 257 8.87 -0.04 -20.41
N ASN A 258 9.05 1.06 -21.14
CA ASN A 258 9.63 1.03 -22.48
C ASN A 258 11.10 0.58 -22.50
N GLN A 259 11.77 0.65 -21.36
CA GLN A 259 13.15 0.13 -21.16
C GLN A 259 13.18 -1.33 -20.70
N GLY A 260 12.02 -1.96 -20.44
CA GLY A 260 11.94 -3.30 -19.86
C GLY A 260 12.40 -3.35 -18.38
N ALA A 261 12.32 -2.22 -17.67
CA ALA A 261 12.83 -2.09 -16.31
C ALA A 261 11.73 -2.10 -15.22
N VAL A 262 10.47 -2.35 -15.57
CA VAL A 262 9.38 -2.52 -14.61
C VAL A 262 9.31 -3.99 -14.19
N THR A 263 9.60 -4.25 -12.93
CA THR A 263 9.74 -5.59 -12.33
C THR A 263 8.57 -5.99 -11.43
N ALA A 264 7.43 -5.33 -11.57
CA ALA A 264 6.18 -5.67 -10.90
C ALA A 264 4.98 -5.18 -11.72
N ARG A 265 3.84 -5.87 -11.65
CA ARG A 265 2.60 -5.43 -12.32
C ARG A 265 2.02 -4.24 -11.58
N ALA A 266 1.87 -3.11 -12.28
CA ALA A 266 1.46 -1.84 -11.71
C ALA A 266 0.06 -1.42 -12.16
N VAL A 267 -0.81 -1.11 -11.21
CA VAL A 267 -2.07 -0.40 -11.45
C VAL A 267 -1.94 1.00 -10.87
N LEU A 268 -1.90 2.01 -11.73
CA LEU A 268 -1.77 3.40 -11.32
C LEU A 268 -3.15 4.00 -11.09
N CYS A 269 -3.42 4.45 -9.86
CA CYS A 269 -4.64 5.17 -9.49
C CYS A 269 -4.40 6.67 -9.64
N GLN A 270 -4.87 7.23 -10.73
CA GLN A 270 -4.70 8.63 -11.09
C GLN A 270 -5.37 9.53 -10.04
N ARG A 271 -4.61 10.45 -9.44
CA ARG A 271 -5.14 11.31 -8.38
C ARG A 271 -6.17 12.30 -8.93
N PHE A 272 -7.33 12.33 -8.30
CA PHE A 272 -8.40 13.30 -8.54
C PHE A 272 -8.27 14.45 -7.54
N HIS A 273 -8.40 15.68 -8.02
CA HIS A 273 -8.28 16.91 -7.24
C HIS A 273 -9.65 17.58 -7.15
N ALA A 274 -10.17 17.72 -5.92
CA ALA A 274 -11.52 18.23 -5.67
C ALA A 274 -11.75 19.67 -6.14
N GLU A 275 -10.65 20.46 -6.22
CA GLU A 275 -10.63 21.87 -6.60
C GLU A 275 -10.50 22.11 -8.12
N ILE A 276 -10.19 21.07 -8.90
CA ILE A 276 -10.06 21.14 -10.37
C ILE A 276 -11.42 20.76 -11.00
N ASP A 277 -11.76 21.42 -12.11
CA ASP A 277 -12.97 21.11 -12.88
C ASP A 277 -13.04 19.61 -13.25
N ASP A 278 -14.14 18.96 -12.85
CA ASP A 278 -14.36 17.52 -12.98
C ASP A 278 -14.19 17.04 -14.44
N GLU A 279 -14.74 17.79 -15.40
CA GLU A 279 -14.73 17.40 -16.82
C GLU A 279 -13.32 17.44 -17.41
N THR A 280 -12.59 18.50 -17.10
CA THR A 280 -11.22 18.72 -17.59
C THR A 280 -10.28 17.62 -17.12
N GLN A 281 -10.31 17.30 -15.81
CA GLN A 281 -9.39 16.28 -15.29
C GLN A 281 -9.78 14.87 -15.69
N ILE A 282 -11.08 14.53 -15.77
CA ILE A 282 -11.53 13.21 -16.23
C ILE A 282 -11.16 13.00 -17.71
N ALA A 283 -11.29 14.03 -18.55
CA ALA A 283 -10.84 13.95 -19.95
C ALA A 283 -9.34 13.64 -20.06
N ALA A 284 -8.52 14.30 -19.25
CA ALA A 284 -7.07 14.03 -19.18
C ALA A 284 -6.76 12.61 -18.66
N MET A 285 -7.51 12.12 -17.66
CA MET A 285 -7.38 10.77 -17.13
C MET A 285 -7.70 9.70 -18.18
N LEU A 286 -8.72 9.90 -19.00
CA LEU A 286 -9.06 9.00 -20.10
C LEU A 286 -7.90 8.88 -21.12
N VAL A 287 -7.26 10.00 -21.46
CA VAL A 287 -6.10 10.00 -22.37
C VAL A 287 -4.95 9.19 -21.77
N ARG A 288 -4.59 9.42 -20.50
CA ARG A 288 -3.51 8.69 -19.84
C ARG A 288 -3.83 7.20 -19.70
N ARG A 289 -5.09 6.83 -19.41
CA ARG A 289 -5.52 5.43 -19.39
C ARG A 289 -5.28 4.72 -20.71
N GLN A 290 -5.54 5.38 -21.84
CA GLN A 290 -5.30 4.81 -23.18
C GLN A 290 -3.80 4.67 -23.48
N GLN A 291 -2.97 5.58 -22.97
CA GLN A 291 -1.51 5.54 -23.15
C GLN A 291 -0.82 4.47 -22.28
N LEU A 292 -1.44 4.11 -21.15
CA LEU A 292 -0.93 3.19 -20.15
C LEU A 292 -1.88 1.99 -20.01
N ASP A 293 -2.15 1.31 -21.12
CA ASP A 293 -2.98 0.09 -21.18
C ASP A 293 -2.11 -1.10 -21.64
N HIS A 294 -1.21 -1.53 -20.75
CA HIS A 294 -0.30 -2.65 -20.95
C HIS A 294 -0.58 -3.76 -19.93
N GLU A 295 -0.14 -4.99 -20.20
CA GLU A 295 -0.34 -6.11 -19.27
C GLU A 295 0.38 -5.89 -17.92
N ILE A 296 1.56 -5.25 -17.95
CA ILE A 296 2.38 -4.97 -16.75
C ILE A 296 2.05 -3.60 -16.13
N LEU A 297 1.61 -2.62 -16.93
CA LEU A 297 1.41 -1.23 -16.49
C LEU A 297 0.08 -0.68 -16.98
N ARG A 298 -0.83 -0.34 -16.06
CA ARG A 298 -2.17 0.18 -16.39
C ARG A 298 -2.54 1.37 -15.52
N ALA A 299 -3.19 2.39 -16.12
CA ALA A 299 -3.74 3.54 -15.40
C ALA A 299 -5.29 3.50 -15.41
N THR A 300 -5.85 2.39 -14.93
CA THR A 300 -7.29 2.08 -14.96
C THR A 300 -8.05 2.50 -13.71
N CYS A 301 -7.36 3.04 -12.72
CA CYS A 301 -7.89 3.41 -11.41
C CYS A 301 -7.83 4.92 -11.21
N VAL A 302 -8.76 5.46 -10.38
CA VAL A 302 -8.78 6.87 -9.94
C VAL A 302 -8.79 6.92 -8.42
N LYS A 303 -7.90 7.71 -7.81
CA LYS A 303 -7.80 7.94 -6.36
C LYS A 303 -8.59 9.17 -5.94
N LEU A 304 -9.50 9.00 -4.99
CA LEU A 304 -10.21 10.07 -4.30
C LEU A 304 -9.72 10.19 -2.85
N MET A 305 -9.65 11.42 -2.34
CA MET A 305 -9.35 11.71 -0.94
C MET A 305 -10.60 12.29 -0.28
N LEU A 306 -11.16 11.62 0.74
CA LEU A 306 -12.37 12.09 1.39
C LEU A 306 -12.15 12.73 2.75
N ASP A 307 -11.13 12.32 3.49
CA ASP A 307 -10.81 12.89 4.80
C ASP A 307 -9.31 12.81 5.13
N GLY A 308 -8.91 13.34 6.27
CA GLY A 308 -7.56 13.23 6.82
C GLY A 308 -7.42 12.05 7.79
N ILE A 309 -6.76 12.27 8.96
CA ILE A 309 -6.49 11.22 9.97
C ILE A 309 -7.13 11.56 11.33
N VAL A 310 -7.43 10.53 12.13
CA VAL A 310 -8.13 10.70 13.43
C VAL A 310 -7.25 11.45 14.42
N GLU A 311 -5.98 11.12 14.49
CA GLU A 311 -4.99 11.64 15.43
C GLU A 311 -4.81 13.17 15.35
N HIS A 312 -5.06 13.74 14.17
CA HIS A 312 -4.97 15.20 13.93
C HIS A 312 -6.34 15.90 13.86
N HIS A 313 -7.44 15.20 14.20
CA HIS A 313 -8.82 15.73 14.14
C HIS A 313 -9.25 16.15 12.73
N THR A 314 -8.64 15.59 11.68
CA THR A 314 -8.93 15.88 10.27
C THR A 314 -9.76 14.79 9.59
N SER A 315 -9.95 13.64 10.21
CA SER A 315 -10.88 12.61 9.71
C SER A 315 -12.34 12.97 9.94
N ALA A 316 -13.18 12.60 8.97
CA ALA A 316 -14.61 12.90 9.01
C ALA A 316 -15.38 11.88 9.85
N LEU A 317 -15.95 12.32 10.97
CA LEU A 317 -16.69 11.51 11.93
C LEU A 317 -18.21 11.73 11.83
N LEU A 318 -19.00 10.67 12.07
CA LEU A 318 -20.46 10.76 12.25
C LEU A 318 -20.81 11.46 13.56
N GLU A 319 -20.10 11.12 14.63
CA GLU A 319 -20.23 11.77 15.94
C GLU A 319 -18.97 12.61 16.24
N PRO A 320 -19.08 13.71 17.01
CA PRO A 320 -17.93 14.57 17.30
C PRO A 320 -16.76 13.81 17.95
N TYR A 321 -15.56 14.36 17.85
CA TYR A 321 -14.41 13.93 18.63
C TYR A 321 -14.72 13.99 20.13
N ALA A 322 -14.21 13.04 20.91
CA ALA A 322 -14.49 12.97 22.34
C ALA A 322 -13.77 14.07 23.12
N ASP A 323 -12.54 14.37 22.74
CA ASP A 323 -11.70 15.43 23.32
C ASP A 323 -11.97 16.81 22.69
N LYS A 324 -12.70 16.87 21.54
CA LYS A 324 -13.03 18.10 20.79
C LYS A 324 -14.48 18.08 20.33
N PRO A 325 -15.46 18.24 21.28
CA PRO A 325 -16.89 18.01 21.02
C PRO A 325 -17.53 18.97 20.00
N GLU A 326 -16.86 20.07 19.67
CA GLU A 326 -17.30 21.03 18.64
C GLU A 326 -16.90 20.60 17.22
N SER A 327 -16.03 19.60 17.06
CA SER A 327 -15.51 19.16 15.78
C SER A 327 -15.99 17.76 15.42
N ARG A 328 -16.27 17.57 14.13
CA ARG A 328 -16.48 16.26 13.47
C ARG A 328 -15.42 15.98 12.39
N GLY A 329 -14.30 16.73 12.44
CA GLY A 329 -13.26 16.66 11.43
C GLY A 329 -13.66 17.30 10.10
N MET A 330 -12.99 16.86 9.03
CA MET A 330 -13.11 17.45 7.69
C MET A 330 -13.59 16.41 6.69
N ILE A 331 -14.44 16.82 5.76
CA ILE A 331 -14.76 16.07 4.54
C ILE A 331 -14.21 16.87 3.36
N PHE A 332 -13.22 16.33 2.64
CA PHE A 332 -12.50 17.07 1.59
C PHE A 332 -13.30 17.21 0.30
N MET A 333 -14.21 16.28 0.04
CA MET A 333 -15.16 16.37 -1.06
C MET A 333 -16.59 16.29 -0.52
N GLN A 334 -17.43 17.26 -0.87
CA GLN A 334 -18.82 17.25 -0.42
C GLN A 334 -19.59 16.05 -1.02
N PRO A 335 -20.55 15.44 -0.29
CA PRO A 335 -21.24 14.23 -0.72
C PRO A 335 -21.84 14.30 -2.14
N ASP A 336 -22.40 15.46 -2.51
CA ASP A 336 -22.95 15.66 -3.85
C ASP A 336 -21.88 15.64 -4.94
N GLN A 337 -20.67 16.15 -4.66
CA GLN A 337 -19.53 16.06 -5.57
C GLN A 337 -19.05 14.61 -5.68
N VAL A 338 -18.90 13.91 -4.55
CA VAL A 338 -18.52 12.50 -4.55
C VAL A 338 -19.48 11.66 -5.39
N ASN A 339 -20.80 11.86 -5.19
CA ASN A 339 -21.81 11.16 -5.97
C ASN A 339 -21.66 11.39 -7.47
N ARG A 340 -21.51 12.65 -7.92
CA ARG A 340 -21.35 12.98 -9.35
C ARG A 340 -20.07 12.39 -9.95
N VAL A 341 -18.96 12.52 -9.23
CA VAL A 341 -17.65 12.07 -9.69
C VAL A 341 -17.60 10.54 -9.78
N VAL A 342 -18.07 9.84 -8.73
CA VAL A 342 -18.12 8.36 -8.68
C VAL A 342 -19.04 7.82 -9.77
N GLU A 343 -20.25 8.38 -9.93
CA GLU A 343 -21.19 7.99 -10.99
C GLU A 343 -20.56 8.11 -12.38
N LYS A 344 -19.87 9.22 -12.64
CA LYS A 344 -19.24 9.48 -13.94
C LYS A 344 -18.03 8.58 -14.18
N LEU A 345 -17.13 8.43 -13.21
CA LEU A 345 -15.95 7.56 -13.33
C LEU A 345 -16.35 6.10 -13.50
N ASP A 346 -17.39 5.66 -12.79
CA ASP A 346 -17.96 4.33 -12.94
C ASP A 346 -18.55 4.10 -14.34
N ALA A 347 -19.35 5.04 -14.86
CA ALA A 347 -19.90 4.98 -16.22
C ALA A 347 -18.81 4.92 -17.30
N LEU A 348 -17.64 5.52 -17.04
CA LEU A 348 -16.48 5.49 -17.93
C LEU A 348 -15.59 4.25 -17.74
N GLY A 349 -15.96 3.34 -16.82
CA GLY A 349 -15.25 2.09 -16.59
C GLY A 349 -13.97 2.19 -15.77
N PHE A 350 -13.76 3.27 -15.03
CA PHE A 350 -12.68 3.33 -14.05
C PHE A 350 -12.97 2.48 -12.82
N GLN A 351 -11.93 1.91 -12.22
CA GLN A 351 -11.91 1.48 -10.84
C GLN A 351 -11.72 2.72 -9.95
N ILE A 352 -12.33 2.74 -8.78
CA ILE A 352 -12.25 3.89 -7.87
C ILE A 352 -11.63 3.43 -6.56
N HIS A 353 -10.57 4.11 -6.13
CA HIS A 353 -9.83 3.87 -4.90
C HIS A 353 -9.97 5.09 -3.99
N VAL A 354 -10.59 4.91 -2.83
CA VAL A 354 -10.94 6.02 -1.93
C VAL A 354 -10.09 5.97 -0.68
N HIS A 355 -9.44 7.08 -0.32
CA HIS A 355 -8.94 7.30 1.04
C HIS A 355 -10.13 7.58 1.94
N SER A 356 -10.30 6.78 2.97
CA SER A 356 -11.42 6.83 3.90
C SER A 356 -10.96 6.28 5.25
N ILE A 357 -10.59 7.17 6.16
CA ILE A 357 -10.10 6.81 7.49
C ILE A 357 -11.26 6.55 8.45
N ALA A 358 -12.27 7.44 8.48
CA ALA A 358 -13.29 7.42 9.51
C ALA A 358 -14.70 7.08 8.97
N ASP A 359 -15.63 6.94 9.89
CA ASP A 359 -16.96 6.37 9.65
C ASP A 359 -17.86 7.24 8.76
N ARG A 360 -17.71 8.58 8.78
CA ARG A 360 -18.48 9.47 7.91
C ARG A 360 -17.96 9.43 6.48
N SER A 361 -16.65 9.49 6.26
CA SER A 361 -16.05 9.39 4.92
C SER A 361 -16.34 8.01 4.31
N THR A 362 -16.24 6.94 5.11
CA THR A 362 -16.63 5.57 4.71
C THR A 362 -18.08 5.52 4.22
N ARG A 363 -19.02 6.12 4.97
CA ARG A 363 -20.43 6.14 4.60
C ARG A 363 -20.69 6.94 3.32
N VAL A 364 -20.05 8.10 3.17
CA VAL A 364 -20.16 8.94 1.96
C VAL A 364 -19.69 8.17 0.73
N ALA A 365 -18.58 7.44 0.82
CA ALA A 365 -18.10 6.61 -0.29
C ALA A 365 -19.06 5.46 -0.61
N LEU A 366 -19.56 4.73 0.39
CA LEU A 366 -20.54 3.65 0.18
C LEU A 366 -21.84 4.15 -0.44
N ASP A 367 -22.35 5.32 -0.01
CA ASP A 367 -23.54 5.94 -0.57
C ASP A 367 -23.32 6.32 -2.04
N ALA A 368 -22.12 6.81 -2.39
CA ALA A 368 -21.77 7.14 -3.77
C ALA A 368 -21.66 5.90 -4.66
N PHE A 369 -21.08 4.79 -4.18
CA PHE A 369 -21.05 3.53 -4.91
C PHE A 369 -22.45 2.94 -5.10
N GLU A 370 -23.31 3.01 -4.08
CA GLU A 370 -24.71 2.58 -4.18
C GLU A 370 -25.47 3.42 -5.22
N ASN A 371 -25.25 4.75 -5.23
CA ASN A 371 -25.80 5.64 -6.24
C ASN A 371 -25.32 5.27 -7.65
N ALA A 372 -24.03 5.04 -7.86
CA ALA A 372 -23.47 4.66 -9.15
C ALA A 372 -24.08 3.35 -9.66
N ILE A 373 -24.20 2.32 -8.81
CA ILE A 373 -24.87 1.06 -9.16
C ILE A 373 -26.34 1.30 -9.54
N ARG A 374 -27.04 2.16 -8.82
CA ARG A 374 -28.44 2.50 -9.11
C ARG A 374 -28.63 3.19 -10.47
N VAL A 375 -27.69 4.06 -10.86
CA VAL A 375 -27.77 4.87 -12.09
C VAL A 375 -27.20 4.11 -13.29
N ASN A 376 -26.02 3.52 -13.15
CA ASN A 376 -25.28 2.89 -14.24
C ASN A 376 -25.57 1.38 -14.38
N GLY A 377 -26.17 0.75 -13.36
CA GLY A 377 -26.26 -0.69 -13.23
C GLY A 377 -25.03 -1.31 -12.54
N PHE A 378 -25.18 -2.54 -12.07
CA PHE A 378 -24.07 -3.27 -11.46
C PHE A 378 -23.06 -3.70 -12.53
N ARG A 379 -21.76 -3.47 -12.26
CA ARG A 379 -20.62 -4.03 -12.99
C ARG A 379 -19.57 -4.54 -12.00
N ASP A 380 -18.68 -5.40 -12.40
CA ASP A 380 -17.53 -5.83 -11.61
C ASP A 380 -16.47 -4.72 -11.58
N ALA A 381 -16.78 -3.63 -10.85
CA ALA A 381 -15.95 -2.45 -10.75
C ALA A 381 -14.86 -2.58 -9.66
N ARG A 382 -15.12 -3.40 -8.65
CA ARG A 382 -14.25 -3.60 -7.48
C ARG A 382 -13.76 -2.28 -6.87
N PRO A 383 -14.66 -1.32 -6.55
CA PRO A 383 -14.22 -0.10 -5.90
C PRO A 383 -13.60 -0.43 -4.54
N THR A 384 -12.66 0.40 -4.11
CA THR A 384 -11.85 0.14 -2.93
C THR A 384 -11.91 1.30 -1.96
N GLN A 385 -12.06 1.01 -0.67
CA GLN A 385 -11.83 1.98 0.39
C GLN A 385 -10.58 1.58 1.18
N ALA A 386 -9.64 2.52 1.28
CA ALA A 386 -8.37 2.32 1.94
C ALA A 386 -8.37 2.90 3.35
N HIS A 387 -7.56 2.28 4.19
CA HIS A 387 -7.27 2.59 5.60
C HIS A 387 -8.33 2.06 6.55
N LEU A 388 -9.57 2.58 6.52
CA LEU A 388 -10.71 2.07 7.29
C LEU A 388 -10.39 1.91 8.79
N GLN A 389 -9.74 2.94 9.37
CA GLN A 389 -9.33 2.92 10.78
C GLN A 389 -10.54 2.83 11.70
N LEU A 390 -11.57 3.65 11.47
CA LEU A 390 -12.84 3.61 12.19
C LEU A 390 -14.01 3.45 11.22
N VAL A 391 -14.75 2.36 11.32
CA VAL A 391 -15.94 2.10 10.50
C VAL A 391 -17.14 1.80 11.37
N ASN A 392 -18.27 2.44 11.06
CA ASN A 392 -19.51 2.14 11.76
C ASN A 392 -19.93 0.67 11.47
N PRO A 393 -20.20 -0.16 12.48
CA PRO A 393 -20.55 -1.57 12.28
C PRO A 393 -21.73 -1.79 11.32
N ALA A 394 -22.69 -0.85 11.24
CA ALA A 394 -23.81 -0.94 10.32
C ALA A 394 -23.41 -0.83 8.83
N ASP A 395 -22.23 -0.25 8.52
CA ASP A 395 -21.75 -0.09 7.17
C ASP A 395 -20.90 -1.29 6.70
N ILE A 396 -20.37 -2.12 7.60
CA ILE A 396 -19.52 -3.28 7.24
C ILE A 396 -20.20 -4.24 6.27
N PRO A 397 -21.48 -4.66 6.46
CA PRO A 397 -22.16 -5.55 5.50
C PRO A 397 -22.34 -4.94 4.11
N ARG A 398 -22.34 -3.60 3.99
CA ARG A 398 -22.49 -2.90 2.72
C ARG A 398 -21.31 -3.13 1.78
N PHE A 399 -20.10 -3.34 2.30
CA PHE A 399 -18.93 -3.65 1.49
C PHE A 399 -19.19 -4.86 0.60
N ARG A 400 -19.65 -5.96 1.18
CA ARG A 400 -20.02 -7.16 0.41
C ARG A 400 -21.19 -6.92 -0.53
N ALA A 401 -22.22 -6.24 -0.06
CA ALA A 401 -23.45 -6.01 -0.84
C ALA A 401 -23.20 -5.14 -2.09
N LEU A 402 -22.27 -4.20 -2.01
CA LEU A 402 -21.93 -3.26 -3.10
C LEU A 402 -20.69 -3.69 -3.90
N GLY A 403 -20.04 -4.81 -3.53
CA GLY A 403 -18.80 -5.25 -4.16
C GLY A 403 -17.59 -4.34 -3.87
N VAL A 404 -17.64 -3.58 -2.77
CA VAL A 404 -16.54 -2.71 -2.31
C VAL A 404 -15.48 -3.57 -1.61
N ILE A 405 -14.21 -3.33 -1.90
CA ILE A 405 -13.09 -4.05 -1.31
C ILE A 405 -12.49 -3.21 -0.18
N PRO A 406 -12.53 -3.69 1.07
CA PRO A 406 -11.76 -3.07 2.15
C PRO A 406 -10.27 -3.32 1.93
N ASN A 407 -9.49 -2.25 1.99
CA ASN A 407 -8.03 -2.25 1.90
C ASN A 407 -7.48 -1.65 3.20
N ILE A 408 -6.78 -2.45 3.98
CA ILE A 408 -6.28 -2.03 5.30
C ILE A 408 -4.77 -2.18 5.32
N SER A 409 -4.08 -1.27 6.01
CA SER A 409 -2.66 -1.42 6.32
C SER A 409 -2.51 -2.33 7.54
N PRO A 410 -2.10 -3.59 7.38
CA PRO A 410 -2.14 -4.55 8.48
C PRO A 410 -1.17 -4.19 9.61
N ILE A 411 -0.09 -3.46 9.33
CA ILE A 411 0.88 -3.02 10.34
C ILE A 411 0.29 -2.01 11.33
N TRP A 412 -0.82 -1.34 10.97
CA TRP A 412 -1.55 -0.42 11.87
C TRP A 412 -2.50 -1.15 12.83
N MET A 413 -2.74 -2.44 12.60
CA MET A 413 -3.66 -3.25 13.41
C MET A 413 -3.06 -3.69 14.75
N ARG A 414 -2.18 -2.90 15.34
CA ARG A 414 -1.54 -3.12 16.66
C ARG A 414 -1.65 -1.87 17.50
N LEU A 415 -1.61 -2.02 18.82
CA LEU A 415 -1.61 -0.87 19.70
C LEU A 415 -0.21 -0.26 19.75
N ASP A 416 -0.08 0.99 19.28
CA ASP A 416 1.10 1.82 19.49
C ASP A 416 0.68 3.26 19.85
N PHE A 417 1.58 4.23 19.74
CA PHE A 417 1.27 5.60 20.13
C PHE A 417 0.24 6.27 19.18
N TRP A 418 0.18 5.84 17.91
CA TRP A 418 -0.79 6.38 16.95
C TRP A 418 -2.22 5.95 17.29
N GLU A 419 -2.42 4.65 17.50
CA GLU A 419 -3.71 4.12 17.89
C GLU A 419 -4.14 4.64 19.27
N GLN A 420 -3.16 4.87 20.19
CA GLN A 420 -3.48 5.49 21.47
C GLN A 420 -3.95 6.94 21.29
N MET A 421 -3.31 7.75 20.44
CA MET A 421 -3.77 9.10 20.12
C MET A 421 -5.17 9.07 19.48
N ALA A 422 -5.41 8.15 18.56
CA ALA A 422 -6.75 7.97 17.96
C ALA A 422 -7.80 7.61 19.03
N ILE A 423 -7.49 6.67 19.93
CA ILE A 423 -8.39 6.28 21.04
C ILE A 423 -8.68 7.47 21.95
N ASP A 424 -7.69 8.27 22.28
CA ASP A 424 -7.85 9.47 23.12
C ASP A 424 -8.76 10.50 22.42
N ALA A 425 -8.58 10.68 21.11
CA ALA A 425 -9.36 11.62 20.31
C ALA A 425 -10.84 11.22 20.15
N ILE A 426 -11.13 9.93 19.92
CA ILE A 426 -12.51 9.46 19.66
C ILE A 426 -13.19 8.83 20.88
N GLY A 427 -12.46 8.55 21.95
CA GLY A 427 -12.93 7.90 23.16
C GLY A 427 -12.91 6.36 23.09
N PRO A 428 -12.91 5.69 24.27
CA PRO A 428 -12.63 4.25 24.37
C PRO A 428 -13.68 3.35 23.68
N GLU A 429 -14.94 3.77 23.61
CA GLU A 429 -15.99 2.97 22.96
C GLU A 429 -15.76 2.84 21.45
N ARG A 430 -15.44 3.95 20.78
CA ARG A 430 -15.08 3.94 19.36
C ARG A 430 -13.68 3.38 19.14
N GLY A 431 -12.76 3.67 20.06
CA GLY A 431 -11.43 3.10 20.07
C GLY A 431 -11.41 1.55 20.08
N ALA A 432 -12.43 0.93 20.68
CA ALA A 432 -12.62 -0.52 20.64
C ALA A 432 -13.16 -1.06 19.30
N GLN A 433 -13.31 -0.21 18.28
CA GLN A 433 -13.81 -0.56 16.95
C GLN A 433 -12.79 -0.22 15.84
N LEU A 434 -11.55 0.08 16.19
CA LEU A 434 -10.52 0.39 15.21
C LEU A 434 -10.06 -0.87 14.46
N PHE A 435 -9.90 -0.75 13.14
CA PHE A 435 -9.38 -1.82 12.26
C PHE A 435 -10.08 -3.17 12.42
N ASN A 436 -11.39 -3.21 12.23
CA ASN A 436 -12.24 -4.42 12.33
C ASN A 436 -12.07 -5.36 11.13
N ALA A 437 -10.84 -5.78 10.83
CA ALA A 437 -10.49 -6.55 9.63
C ALA A 437 -11.23 -7.89 9.54
N GLN A 438 -11.35 -8.63 10.65
CA GLN A 438 -12.03 -9.92 10.69
C GLN A 438 -13.54 -9.80 10.40
N ASP A 439 -14.15 -8.66 10.72
CA ASP A 439 -15.60 -8.49 10.52
C ASP A 439 -15.96 -8.40 9.03
N TYR A 440 -15.10 -7.86 8.17
CA TYR A 440 -15.33 -7.91 6.72
C TYR A 440 -15.40 -9.34 6.21
N LEU A 441 -14.50 -10.22 6.67
CA LEU A 441 -14.48 -11.64 6.30
C LEU A 441 -15.68 -12.38 6.87
N ARG A 442 -16.11 -12.09 8.10
CA ARG A 442 -17.33 -12.66 8.73
C ARG A 442 -18.59 -12.33 7.93
N HIS A 443 -18.61 -11.17 7.27
CA HIS A 443 -19.73 -10.78 6.40
C HIS A 443 -19.55 -11.24 4.95
N GLY A 444 -18.58 -12.11 4.67
CA GLY A 444 -18.32 -12.69 3.34
C GLY A 444 -17.72 -11.69 2.34
N GLY A 445 -17.14 -10.60 2.82
CA GLY A 445 -16.38 -9.65 2.01
C GLY A 445 -14.98 -10.15 1.70
N ASN A 446 -14.36 -9.59 0.68
CA ASN A 446 -12.93 -9.71 0.44
C ASN A 446 -12.18 -8.75 1.36
N LEU A 447 -10.90 -9.03 1.60
CA LEU A 447 -10.01 -8.15 2.35
C LEU A 447 -8.66 -8.13 1.64
N VAL A 448 -8.11 -6.94 1.41
CA VAL A 448 -6.81 -6.75 0.76
C VAL A 448 -5.91 -5.94 1.66
N TRP A 449 -4.63 -6.27 1.65
CA TRP A 449 -3.62 -5.49 2.33
C TRP A 449 -2.99 -4.45 1.40
N GLY A 450 -2.69 -3.30 1.98
CA GLY A 450 -1.84 -2.27 1.40
C GLY A 450 -0.89 -1.76 2.47
N THR A 451 0.39 -1.65 2.17
CA THR A 451 1.39 -1.18 3.15
C THR A 451 1.27 0.31 3.43
N ASP A 452 0.72 1.05 2.47
CA ASP A 452 0.79 2.51 2.45
C ASP A 452 2.25 3.04 2.53
N TRP A 453 3.20 2.25 1.97
CA TRP A 453 4.58 2.68 1.88
C TRP A 453 4.67 3.95 1.01
N SER A 454 5.27 5.00 1.45
CA SER A 454 6.31 5.21 2.48
C SER A 454 5.79 5.68 3.86
N VAL A 455 4.49 5.63 4.12
CA VAL A 455 3.95 5.98 5.45
C VAL A 455 4.44 4.97 6.50
N THR A 456 4.43 3.69 6.15
CA THR A 456 4.98 2.61 6.99
C THR A 456 5.91 1.69 6.19
N SER A 457 6.33 0.58 6.81
CA SER A 457 7.22 -0.41 6.19
C SER A 457 6.61 -1.04 4.95
N LEU A 458 7.45 -1.28 3.93
CA LEU A 458 7.07 -2.01 2.71
C LEU A 458 7.01 -3.54 2.92
N ALA A 459 7.54 -4.09 4.02
CA ALA A 459 7.71 -5.53 4.21
C ALA A 459 6.37 -6.26 4.45
N PRO A 460 5.87 -7.11 3.50
CA PRO A 460 4.59 -7.82 3.67
C PRO A 460 4.56 -8.73 4.89
N LEU A 461 5.70 -9.34 5.26
CA LEU A 461 5.78 -10.25 6.40
C LEU A 461 5.56 -9.56 7.74
N GLU A 462 5.93 -8.28 7.88
CA GLU A 462 5.58 -7.47 9.05
C GLU A 462 4.06 -7.27 9.16
N GLY A 463 3.40 -7.02 8.04
CA GLY A 463 1.95 -6.92 7.96
C GLY A 463 1.26 -8.25 8.26
N ILE A 464 1.76 -9.37 7.74
CA ILE A 464 1.23 -10.72 8.01
C ILE A 464 1.36 -11.04 9.49
N GLU A 465 2.53 -10.82 10.11
CA GLU A 465 2.70 -11.02 11.55
C GLU A 465 1.70 -10.19 12.36
N THR A 466 1.59 -8.90 12.04
CA THR A 466 0.66 -8.01 12.74
C THR A 466 -0.80 -8.44 12.57
N ALA A 467 -1.21 -8.85 11.38
CA ALA A 467 -2.58 -9.33 11.13
C ALA A 467 -2.92 -10.59 11.95
N VAL A 468 -1.95 -11.49 12.13
CA VAL A 468 -2.13 -12.74 12.88
C VAL A 468 -2.05 -12.52 14.39
N THR A 469 -1.16 -11.64 14.86
CA THR A 469 -0.86 -11.49 16.29
C THR A 469 -1.54 -10.27 16.92
N ARG A 470 -1.79 -9.22 16.16
CA ARG A 470 -2.20 -7.88 16.62
C ARG A 470 -1.33 -7.37 17.78
N ARG A 471 -0.03 -7.62 17.63
CA ARG A 471 1.02 -7.20 18.57
C ARG A 471 2.08 -6.38 17.85
N HIS A 472 2.89 -5.67 18.61
CA HIS A 472 4.09 -5.07 18.06
C HIS A 472 5.06 -6.16 17.57
N LEU A 473 5.78 -5.89 16.48
CA LEU A 473 6.69 -6.86 15.85
C LEU A 473 7.66 -7.44 16.86
N GLY A 474 7.90 -8.74 16.81
CA GLY A 474 8.69 -9.48 17.77
C GLY A 474 8.17 -9.43 19.21
N GLY A 475 6.94 -8.95 19.44
CA GLY A 475 6.34 -8.81 20.77
C GLY A 475 7.02 -7.77 21.66
N VAL A 476 7.69 -6.78 21.06
CA VAL A 476 8.38 -5.70 21.80
C VAL A 476 7.38 -4.86 22.60
N ASN A 477 7.73 -4.53 23.84
CA ASN A 477 6.93 -3.65 24.69
C ASN A 477 7.48 -2.22 24.64
N LEU A 478 6.68 -1.28 24.14
CA LEU A 478 7.01 0.13 24.03
C LEU A 478 6.55 0.89 25.31
N GLY A 479 7.13 0.56 26.44
CA GLY A 479 6.87 1.24 27.71
C GLY A 479 5.50 0.89 28.32
N ASN A 480 4.69 1.90 28.67
CA ASN A 480 3.42 1.72 29.39
C ASN A 480 2.24 1.26 28.52
N MET A 481 2.39 1.15 27.20
CA MET A 481 1.29 0.89 26.25
C MET A 481 0.90 -0.59 26.12
N GLN A 482 1.57 -1.51 26.84
CA GLN A 482 1.29 -2.96 26.79
C GLN A 482 1.28 -3.53 25.35
N THR A 483 2.19 -3.08 24.51
CA THR A 483 2.31 -3.48 23.10
C THR A 483 2.75 -4.94 22.92
N ASP A 484 3.11 -5.61 24.02
CA ASP A 484 3.37 -7.04 24.13
C ASP A 484 2.11 -7.91 24.20
N LYS A 485 0.92 -7.29 24.31
CA LYS A 485 -0.37 -8.00 24.33
C LYS A 485 -1.08 -7.91 22.99
N THR A 486 -1.85 -8.95 22.68
CA THR A 486 -2.74 -8.94 21.52
C THR A 486 -3.83 -7.88 21.70
N TRP A 487 -3.82 -6.88 20.83
CA TRP A 487 -4.86 -5.84 20.79
C TRP A 487 -6.06 -6.34 20.00
N MET A 488 -7.26 -6.26 20.57
CA MET A 488 -8.50 -6.73 19.95
C MET A 488 -8.41 -8.18 19.42
N PRO A 489 -8.28 -9.19 20.29
CA PRO A 489 -8.01 -10.57 19.88
C PRO A 489 -9.09 -11.17 18.97
N ASP A 490 -10.34 -10.69 19.05
CA ASP A 490 -11.43 -11.13 18.18
C ASP A 490 -11.30 -10.67 16.73
N GLN A 491 -10.37 -9.77 16.46
CA GLN A 491 -10.08 -9.22 15.13
C GLN A 491 -8.76 -9.74 14.53
N THR A 492 -8.12 -10.74 15.15
CA THR A 492 -6.97 -11.45 14.55
C THR A 492 -7.41 -12.30 13.38
N LEU A 493 -6.53 -12.42 12.38
CA LEU A 493 -6.70 -13.32 11.25
C LEU A 493 -5.89 -14.60 11.47
N ASN A 494 -6.27 -15.69 10.80
CA ASN A 494 -5.37 -16.84 10.67
C ASN A 494 -4.32 -16.56 9.55
N LEU A 495 -3.25 -17.37 9.53
CA LEU A 495 -2.15 -17.18 8.59
C LEU A 495 -2.58 -17.31 7.12
N GLU A 496 -3.48 -18.26 6.80
CA GLU A 496 -4.02 -18.43 5.45
C GLU A 496 -4.76 -17.19 4.95
N GLN A 497 -5.57 -16.58 5.83
CA GLN A 497 -6.29 -15.34 5.52
C GLN A 497 -5.32 -14.19 5.29
N ALA A 498 -4.29 -14.08 6.14
CA ALA A 498 -3.30 -13.01 6.05
C ALA A 498 -2.45 -13.12 4.76
N ILE A 499 -2.02 -14.33 4.37
CA ILE A 499 -1.31 -14.58 3.11
C ILE A 499 -2.23 -14.31 1.91
N ALA A 500 -3.48 -14.78 1.95
CA ALA A 500 -4.42 -14.58 0.86
C ALA A 500 -4.68 -13.10 0.56
N ALA A 501 -4.70 -12.24 1.58
CA ALA A 501 -4.93 -10.80 1.42
C ALA A 501 -3.76 -10.07 0.70
N TYR A 502 -2.53 -10.60 0.78
CA TYR A 502 -1.38 -10.14 0.00
C TYR A 502 -1.14 -10.91 -1.31
N THR A 503 -1.96 -11.88 -1.66
CA THR A 503 -1.76 -12.70 -2.85
C THR A 503 -3.02 -12.73 -3.72
N ILE A 504 -3.84 -13.77 -3.63
CA ILE A 504 -5.02 -13.94 -4.49
C ILE A 504 -6.07 -12.83 -4.33
N GLN A 505 -6.23 -12.25 -3.13
CA GLN A 505 -7.15 -11.14 -2.93
C GLN A 505 -6.61 -9.83 -3.50
N GLY A 506 -5.29 -9.60 -3.42
CA GLY A 506 -4.63 -8.49 -4.11
C GLY A 506 -4.73 -8.63 -5.64
N ALA A 507 -4.55 -9.84 -6.18
CA ALA A 507 -4.77 -10.13 -7.59
C ALA A 507 -6.23 -9.88 -7.99
N TYR A 508 -7.19 -10.31 -7.16
CA TYR A 508 -8.62 -10.02 -7.37
C TYR A 508 -8.88 -8.51 -7.42
N LEU A 509 -8.36 -7.74 -6.46
CA LEU A 509 -8.48 -6.28 -6.47
C LEU A 509 -8.00 -5.67 -7.80
N MET A 510 -6.91 -6.18 -8.34
CA MET A 510 -6.27 -5.68 -9.56
C MET A 510 -6.85 -6.28 -10.85
N HIS A 511 -7.94 -7.06 -10.81
CA HIS A 511 -8.50 -7.80 -11.94
C HIS A 511 -7.46 -8.71 -12.63
N MET A 512 -6.67 -9.45 -11.84
CA MET A 512 -5.60 -10.33 -12.28
C MET A 512 -5.68 -11.74 -11.70
N GLU A 513 -6.72 -12.10 -10.96
CA GLU A 513 -6.85 -13.39 -10.27
C GLU A 513 -6.80 -14.60 -11.19
N ASP A 514 -7.19 -14.45 -12.45
CA ASP A 514 -7.07 -15.50 -13.46
C ASP A 514 -5.63 -15.65 -14.01
N LYS A 515 -4.73 -14.69 -13.70
CA LYS A 515 -3.39 -14.60 -14.25
C LYS A 515 -2.28 -14.75 -13.22
N THR A 516 -2.53 -14.36 -11.96
CA THR A 516 -1.52 -14.36 -10.89
C THR A 516 -2.20 -14.48 -9.51
N GLY A 517 -1.42 -14.37 -8.41
CA GLY A 517 -1.92 -14.42 -7.03
C GLY A 517 -2.14 -15.81 -6.45
N SER A 518 -1.99 -16.87 -7.25
CA SER A 518 -1.91 -18.27 -6.82
C SER A 518 -0.99 -19.05 -7.75
N ILE A 519 -0.45 -20.17 -7.26
CA ILE A 519 0.43 -21.06 -8.03
C ILE A 519 -0.44 -22.12 -8.70
N GLU A 520 -0.83 -21.85 -9.94
CA GLU A 520 -1.68 -22.72 -10.76
C GLU A 520 -1.16 -22.80 -12.19
N VAL A 521 -1.30 -23.95 -12.84
CA VAL A 521 -0.88 -24.14 -14.24
C VAL A 521 -1.63 -23.14 -15.13
N GLY A 522 -0.88 -22.45 -16.00
CA GLY A 522 -1.37 -21.42 -16.94
C GLY A 522 -1.33 -20.00 -16.39
N LYS A 523 -1.07 -19.80 -15.10
CA LYS A 523 -0.83 -18.47 -14.53
C LYS A 523 0.61 -18.01 -14.74
N PHE A 524 0.84 -16.70 -14.62
CA PHE A 524 2.18 -16.13 -14.67
C PHE A 524 3.04 -16.63 -13.51
N ALA A 525 4.30 -16.84 -13.77
CA ALA A 525 5.29 -17.17 -12.77
C ALA A 525 5.79 -15.91 -12.05
N ASP A 526 4.91 -15.36 -11.23
CA ASP A 526 5.16 -14.28 -10.28
C ASP A 526 5.22 -14.93 -8.89
N LEU A 527 6.45 -15.20 -8.39
CA LEU A 527 6.67 -16.08 -7.25
C LEU A 527 7.66 -15.49 -6.25
N VAL A 528 7.56 -15.92 -4.99
CA VAL A 528 8.52 -15.57 -3.93
C VAL A 528 8.96 -16.82 -3.17
N VAL A 529 10.27 -16.98 -2.96
CA VAL A 529 10.85 -17.99 -2.08
C VAL A 529 11.21 -17.33 -0.76
N LEU A 530 10.68 -17.86 0.33
CA LEU A 530 11.00 -17.46 1.70
C LEU A 530 11.98 -18.45 2.32
N GLU A 531 12.85 -17.95 3.21
CA GLU A 531 13.87 -18.74 3.91
C GLU A 531 13.27 -19.88 4.74
N GLU A 532 12.09 -19.66 5.34
CA GLU A 532 11.41 -20.60 6.22
C GLU A 532 9.93 -20.75 5.87
N ASN A 533 9.34 -21.88 6.25
CA ASN A 533 7.91 -22.12 6.11
C ASN A 533 7.15 -21.39 7.23
N LEU A 534 6.35 -20.37 6.86
CA LEU A 534 5.61 -19.54 7.81
C LEU A 534 4.60 -20.32 8.69
N PHE A 535 4.19 -21.53 8.25
CA PHE A 535 3.29 -22.39 9.03
C PHE A 535 4.03 -23.23 10.08
N GLU A 536 5.36 -23.28 10.04
CA GLU A 536 6.19 -24.10 10.94
C GLU A 536 6.94 -23.27 12.00
N ILE A 537 6.88 -21.95 11.90
CA ILE A 537 7.55 -21.02 12.84
C ILE A 537 6.54 -20.34 13.78
N PRO A 538 7.00 -19.82 14.94
CA PRO A 538 6.16 -19.00 15.80
C PRO A 538 5.67 -17.73 15.08
N ALA A 539 4.40 -17.38 15.25
CA ALA A 539 3.81 -16.23 14.57
C ALA A 539 4.55 -14.88 14.83
N LEU A 540 5.22 -14.73 15.97
CA LEU A 540 6.02 -13.55 16.33
C LEU A 540 7.43 -13.52 15.70
N GLU A 541 7.76 -14.51 14.89
CA GLU A 541 9.02 -14.60 14.15
C GLU A 541 8.84 -14.39 12.65
N ILE A 542 7.58 -14.26 12.17
CA ILE A 542 7.24 -14.12 10.74
C ILE A 542 7.96 -12.90 10.12
N HIS A 543 7.99 -11.76 10.82
CA HIS A 543 8.64 -10.54 10.33
C HIS A 543 10.15 -10.68 10.08
N SER A 544 10.79 -11.65 10.73
CA SER A 544 12.26 -11.87 10.63
C SER A 544 12.66 -12.81 9.49
N VAL A 545 11.69 -13.48 8.85
CA VAL A 545 11.95 -14.37 7.72
C VAL A 545 12.38 -13.56 6.49
N ASN A 546 13.45 -14.01 5.85
CA ASN A 546 13.97 -13.33 4.67
C ASN A 546 13.32 -13.84 3.38
N THR A 547 13.21 -12.94 2.40
CA THR A 547 12.98 -13.33 1.01
C THR A 547 14.30 -13.76 0.40
N ASP A 548 14.37 -15.00 -0.10
CA ASP A 548 15.57 -15.57 -0.73
C ASP A 548 15.61 -15.31 -2.23
N LEU A 549 14.44 -15.36 -2.88
CA LEU A 549 14.33 -15.18 -4.31
C LEU A 549 12.98 -14.63 -4.69
N THR A 550 12.95 -13.75 -5.68
CA THR A 550 11.73 -13.26 -6.31
C THR A 550 11.78 -13.49 -7.80
N VAL A 551 10.73 -14.10 -8.32
CA VAL A 551 10.51 -14.31 -9.76
C VAL A 551 9.36 -13.42 -10.19
N PHE A 552 9.55 -12.70 -11.27
CA PHE A 552 8.54 -11.89 -11.94
C PHE A 552 8.52 -12.21 -13.43
N ASP A 553 7.34 -12.50 -13.94
CA ASP A 553 7.12 -12.83 -15.36
C ASP A 553 8.08 -13.94 -15.85
N GLY A 554 8.31 -14.95 -14.97
CA GLY A 554 9.20 -16.09 -15.22
C GLY A 554 10.70 -15.80 -15.05
N GLN A 555 11.10 -14.58 -14.74
CA GLN A 555 12.51 -14.20 -14.59
C GLN A 555 12.87 -13.92 -13.13
N THR A 556 14.03 -14.40 -12.69
CA THR A 556 14.58 -14.05 -11.37
C THR A 556 14.97 -12.58 -11.36
N ILE A 557 14.26 -11.76 -10.56
CA ILE A 557 14.51 -10.32 -10.41
C ILE A 557 15.25 -9.97 -9.12
N TYR A 558 15.25 -10.88 -8.15
CA TYR A 558 16.02 -10.74 -6.90
C TYR A 558 16.48 -12.10 -6.41
N ARG A 559 17.70 -12.16 -5.88
CA ARG A 559 18.27 -13.30 -5.15
C ARG A 559 19.10 -12.76 -3.99
N ARG A 560 18.80 -13.20 -2.77
CA ARG A 560 19.60 -12.90 -1.58
C ARG A 560 21.01 -13.47 -1.73
N GLN A 561 22.03 -12.65 -1.44
CA GLN A 561 23.45 -13.02 -1.50
C GLN A 561 23.92 -13.76 -0.25
#